data_ca75779db9c7a8bd14c0f61fe648f79e
#
_entry.id   ca75779db9c7a8bd14c0f61fe648f79e
#
_cell.length_a   1.000
_cell.length_b   1.000
_cell.length_c   1.000
_cell.angle_alpha   90.00
_cell.angle_beta   90.00
_cell.angle_gamma   90.00
#
_symmetry.space_group_name_H-M   'P 1'
#
loop_
_entity.id
_entity.type
_entity.pdbx_description
1 polymer ?
#
loop_
_entity_poly.entity_id
_entity_poly.type
_entity_poly.pdbx_seq_one_letter_code
_entity_poly.pdbx_strand_id
1 'polypeptide(L)'
;MVQRVGIDFGTTNSLISVITRAGLAKCFDDTGRPHPSVVRYEGEQVICGKKARDKLEKLGIGVLGNTVRGPKKLLGSEHINVDGRIMTPVEVIADYIKYLVADADDSDIDQIADLTRAVVTIPVALDGRGRQTLREAMLNAGVYVETFVHEPLAALYGYFKDQPNTRDVLAYYDGKMVLVFDWGGGTLDLTLCKIVNGSIVQVLNRGNNLVGGDYLDDAILSHVTDEHARKFGWSAESKLPANPGMRAKLITQCEQAKITLSTRDKTNIFLPNYFQGTDEESEIDIWLTRETLESICNRLINQGIDEIDSLLDKADVDPQTLALCLATGGMVNMPVIKNKLTEKFGVSALHISEKGDRIISEGAAWIAHDNLELALAKPFELAEARNSLLTVIHEGTRLPQRGESIQKQQSMYCSDPRDGKAIFIFKRPQMVQKSAAADPRTNYGSLVVEVNPDFPPLEERIELTITIDDNLILHARAMAEDFREPAAEEYYDLEFSLVVKKAADDSSEKKNRLRQVVNKSGPAQLFVRANVTNDKDRWDTVPGELLREYNAKYVYLQKPMTRVQSEEDVRYQPCSGCGAKWKKNCCTTGSVTG
;
A
#
# COMPACT_ATOMS: atom_id res chain seq x y z
N MET A 1 9.44 -30.99 -5.64
CA MET A 1 8.60 -29.98 -6.32
C MET A 1 9.37 -28.68 -6.26
N VAL A 2 9.43 -27.96 -7.36
CA VAL A 2 9.96 -26.58 -7.39
C VAL A 2 9.01 -25.65 -6.65
N GLN A 3 9.56 -24.67 -5.94
CA GLN A 3 8.82 -23.77 -5.06
C GLN A 3 8.70 -22.39 -5.73
N ARG A 4 7.53 -21.77 -5.63
CA ARG A 4 7.33 -20.39 -6.04
C ARG A 4 8.21 -19.46 -5.20
N VAL A 5 8.64 -18.35 -5.78
CA VAL A 5 9.54 -17.41 -5.12
C VAL A 5 8.79 -16.22 -4.52
N GLY A 6 9.42 -15.58 -3.56
CA GLY A 6 9.08 -14.25 -3.08
C GLY A 6 10.03 -13.23 -3.68
N ILE A 7 9.51 -12.14 -4.23
CA ILE A 7 10.30 -11.05 -4.80
C ILE A 7 10.00 -9.76 -4.03
N ASP A 8 11.05 -9.18 -3.48
CA ASP A 8 11.04 -7.82 -3.00
C ASP A 8 11.75 -6.92 -4.01
N PHE A 9 10.96 -6.09 -4.71
CA PHE A 9 11.48 -5.10 -5.64
C PHE A 9 11.57 -3.75 -4.93
N GLY A 10 12.71 -3.49 -4.30
CA GLY A 10 12.95 -2.28 -3.50
C GLY A 10 13.47 -1.09 -4.32
N THR A 11 13.37 0.11 -3.74
CA THR A 11 13.91 1.34 -4.34
C THR A 11 15.42 1.33 -4.41
N THR A 12 16.08 0.89 -3.34
CA THR A 12 17.55 0.88 -3.21
C THR A 12 18.13 -0.48 -3.52
N ASN A 13 17.48 -1.53 -3.02
CA ASN A 13 17.91 -2.91 -3.17
C ASN A 13 16.71 -3.80 -3.50
N SER A 14 16.97 -4.93 -4.15
CA SER A 14 15.95 -5.94 -4.46
C SER A 14 16.47 -7.34 -4.19
N LEU A 15 15.56 -8.27 -3.90
CA LEU A 15 15.88 -9.66 -3.57
C LEU A 15 14.84 -10.64 -4.12
N ILE A 16 15.31 -11.82 -4.46
CA ILE A 16 14.47 -13.01 -4.68
C ILE A 16 14.78 -14.02 -3.57
N SER A 17 13.75 -14.63 -3.01
CA SER A 17 13.88 -15.66 -1.98
C SER A 17 13.00 -16.87 -2.29
N VAL A 18 13.43 -18.03 -1.82
CA VAL A 18 12.69 -19.30 -1.95
C VAL A 18 12.77 -20.07 -0.64
N ILE A 19 11.76 -20.90 -0.35
CA ILE A 19 11.81 -21.80 0.79
C ILE A 19 12.33 -23.16 0.33
N THR A 20 13.43 -23.60 0.92
CA THR A 20 14.05 -24.89 0.61
C THR A 20 13.18 -26.06 1.09
N ARG A 21 13.49 -27.27 0.60
CA ARG A 21 12.84 -28.51 1.08
C ARG A 21 13.05 -28.78 2.57
N ALA A 22 14.10 -28.20 3.16
CA ALA A 22 14.37 -28.28 4.59
C ALA A 22 13.53 -27.27 5.43
N GLY A 23 12.70 -26.44 4.78
CA GLY A 23 11.92 -25.41 5.46
C GLY A 23 12.76 -24.20 5.90
N LEU A 24 13.82 -23.88 5.16
CA LEU A 24 14.68 -22.73 5.41
C LEU A 24 14.54 -21.74 4.26
N ALA A 25 14.53 -20.46 4.57
CA ALA A 25 14.57 -19.42 3.55
C ALA A 25 15.98 -19.34 2.94
N LYS A 26 16.04 -19.32 1.60
CA LYS A 26 17.25 -19.07 0.82
C LYS A 26 17.02 -17.81 0.00
N CYS A 27 17.87 -16.79 0.22
CA CYS A 27 17.91 -15.60 -0.61
C CYS A 27 18.93 -15.78 -1.72
N PHE A 28 18.58 -15.32 -2.91
CA PHE A 28 19.50 -15.14 -4.03
C PHE A 28 20.06 -13.72 -3.93
N ASP A 29 21.25 -13.60 -3.40
CA ASP A 29 21.90 -12.34 -3.10
C ASP A 29 23.31 -12.26 -3.67
N ASP A 30 23.86 -11.06 -3.81
CA ASP A 30 25.23 -10.84 -4.25
C ASP A 30 26.17 -10.91 -3.04
N THR A 31 26.75 -12.11 -2.79
CA THR A 31 27.73 -12.34 -1.73
C THR A 31 27.27 -11.91 -0.32
N GLY A 32 26.03 -12.25 0.03
CA GLY A 32 25.41 -11.94 1.32
C GLY A 32 24.77 -10.55 1.40
N ARG A 33 24.65 -9.83 0.29
CA ARG A 33 24.02 -8.52 0.21
C ARG A 33 22.90 -8.49 -0.83
N PRO A 34 21.83 -7.72 -0.61
CA PRO A 34 20.80 -7.50 -1.62
C PRO A 34 21.39 -6.87 -2.89
N HIS A 35 20.76 -7.16 -4.03
CA HIS A 35 21.15 -6.56 -5.31
C HIS A 35 20.78 -5.09 -5.35
N PRO A 36 21.73 -4.16 -5.62
CA PRO A 36 21.41 -2.76 -5.81
C PRO A 36 20.42 -2.55 -6.98
N SER A 37 19.36 -1.79 -6.76
CA SER A 37 18.36 -1.45 -7.78
C SER A 37 18.90 -0.37 -8.72
N VAL A 38 19.82 -0.74 -9.59
CA VAL A 38 20.50 0.14 -10.55
C VAL A 38 20.54 -0.52 -11.92
N VAL A 39 20.17 0.24 -12.97
CA VAL A 39 20.24 -0.17 -14.37
C VAL A 39 21.07 0.84 -15.13
N ARG A 40 21.97 0.36 -15.97
CA ARG A 40 22.83 1.17 -16.81
C ARG A 40 22.80 0.67 -18.25
N TYR A 41 22.67 1.58 -19.19
CA TYR A 41 22.64 1.30 -20.62
C TYR A 41 23.95 1.76 -21.28
N GLU A 42 24.66 0.84 -21.94
CA GLU A 42 25.88 1.12 -22.71
C GLU A 42 25.64 0.67 -24.16
N GLY A 43 25.13 1.57 -25.01
CA GLY A 43 24.61 1.18 -26.32
C GLY A 43 23.44 0.22 -26.19
N GLU A 44 23.58 -1.01 -26.71
CA GLU A 44 22.59 -2.06 -26.57
C GLU A 44 22.78 -2.95 -25.33
N GLN A 45 23.88 -2.77 -24.61
CA GLN A 45 24.19 -3.56 -23.44
C GLN A 45 23.48 -3.00 -22.20
N VAL A 46 22.74 -3.86 -21.49
CA VAL A 46 22.12 -3.55 -20.20
C VAL A 46 22.98 -4.14 -19.09
N ILE A 47 23.38 -3.31 -18.14
CA ILE A 47 24.19 -3.68 -16.99
C ILE A 47 23.37 -3.36 -15.74
N CYS A 48 23.20 -4.32 -14.83
CA CYS A 48 22.38 -4.15 -13.64
C CYS A 48 23.15 -4.42 -12.34
N GLY A 49 22.51 -4.08 -11.22
CA GLY A 49 22.96 -4.42 -9.89
C GLY A 49 24.29 -3.79 -9.50
N LYS A 50 25.11 -4.56 -8.81
CA LYS A 50 26.42 -4.11 -8.30
C LYS A 50 27.36 -3.62 -9.41
N LYS A 51 27.40 -4.33 -10.54
CA LYS A 51 28.25 -3.93 -11.68
C LYS A 51 27.87 -2.53 -12.22
N ALA A 52 26.60 -2.22 -12.27
CA ALA A 52 26.10 -0.89 -12.64
C ALA A 52 26.46 0.16 -11.58
N ARG A 53 26.28 -0.15 -10.30
CA ARG A 53 26.63 0.74 -9.19
C ARG A 53 28.12 1.00 -9.12
N ASP A 54 28.98 -0.03 -9.21
CA ASP A 54 30.45 0.10 -9.18
C ASP A 54 30.95 0.97 -10.35
N LYS A 55 30.33 0.85 -11.53
CA LYS A 55 30.64 1.73 -12.66
C LYS A 55 30.25 3.18 -12.38
N LEU A 56 29.12 3.42 -11.74
CA LEU A 56 28.68 4.74 -11.34
C LEU A 56 29.66 5.38 -10.34
N GLU A 57 30.23 4.60 -9.43
CA GLU A 57 31.24 5.05 -8.45
C GLU A 57 32.60 5.33 -9.09
N LYS A 58 33.01 4.52 -10.07
CA LYS A 58 34.34 4.61 -10.71
C LYS A 58 34.43 5.62 -11.86
N LEU A 59 33.32 5.93 -12.50
CA LEU A 59 33.32 6.79 -13.69
C LEU A 59 33.58 8.25 -13.33
N GLY A 60 34.61 8.79 -13.98
CA GLY A 60 34.78 10.22 -14.16
C GLY A 60 33.61 10.82 -14.92
N ILE A 61 33.59 12.09 -14.94
CA ILE A 61 32.85 13.05 -15.75
C ILE A 61 31.90 12.44 -16.79
N GLY A 62 30.60 12.60 -16.58
CA GLY A 62 29.67 12.74 -17.71
C GLY A 62 28.72 11.58 -18.00
N VAL A 63 28.41 10.63 -17.11
CA VAL A 63 27.62 9.46 -17.51
C VAL A 63 26.50 9.12 -16.54
N LEU A 64 25.63 10.08 -16.26
CA LEU A 64 24.41 9.81 -15.52
C LEU A 64 23.19 9.64 -16.42
N GLY A 65 23.23 10.21 -17.62
CA GLY A 65 22.11 10.13 -18.55
C GLY A 65 21.72 8.70 -18.94
N ASN A 66 22.65 7.75 -18.86
CA ASN A 66 22.44 6.35 -19.20
C ASN A 66 22.24 5.41 -18.00
N THR A 67 22.11 5.94 -16.80
CA THR A 67 21.98 5.12 -15.58
C THR A 67 20.74 5.52 -14.79
N VAL A 68 19.90 4.53 -14.49
CA VAL A 68 18.70 4.66 -13.67
C VAL A 68 18.97 4.06 -12.28
N ARG A 69 18.93 4.89 -11.24
CA ARG A 69 18.94 4.45 -9.84
C ARG A 69 17.52 4.37 -9.32
N GLY A 70 17.21 3.29 -8.62
CA GLY A 70 15.89 3.09 -8.03
C GLY A 70 14.77 3.02 -9.07
N PRO A 71 14.77 2.05 -10.00
CA PRO A 71 13.76 1.97 -11.05
C PRO A 71 12.33 1.85 -10.49
N LYS A 72 12.15 1.41 -9.24
CA LYS A 72 10.86 1.45 -8.54
C LYS A 72 10.25 2.84 -8.47
N LYS A 73 11.06 3.91 -8.42
CA LYS A 73 10.57 5.31 -8.44
C LYS A 73 9.92 5.73 -9.75
N LEU A 74 10.11 4.94 -10.81
CA LEU A 74 9.50 5.19 -12.12
C LEU A 74 8.06 4.68 -12.21
N LEU A 75 7.62 3.85 -11.24
CA LEU A 75 6.25 3.35 -11.21
C LEU A 75 5.25 4.53 -11.21
N GLY A 76 4.28 4.47 -12.13
CA GLY A 76 3.32 5.56 -12.33
C GLY A 76 3.75 6.65 -13.33
N SER A 77 5.03 6.70 -13.73
CA SER A 77 5.49 7.61 -14.80
C SER A 77 5.08 7.10 -16.19
N GLU A 78 5.04 8.00 -17.18
CA GLU A 78 4.70 7.60 -18.56
C GLU A 78 5.94 7.22 -19.35
N HIS A 79 6.93 8.11 -19.37
CA HIS A 79 8.17 7.96 -20.10
C HIS A 79 9.34 8.52 -19.31
N ILE A 80 10.51 7.98 -19.58
CA ILE A 80 11.79 8.47 -19.05
C ILE A 80 12.78 8.69 -20.20
N ASN A 81 13.66 9.64 -20.04
CA ASN A 81 14.77 9.86 -20.98
C ASN A 81 16.04 9.25 -20.40
N VAL A 82 16.57 8.25 -21.08
CA VAL A 82 17.83 7.59 -20.72
C VAL A 82 18.82 7.83 -21.85
N ASP A 83 19.71 8.81 -21.67
CA ASP A 83 20.75 9.19 -22.62
C ASP A 83 20.21 9.55 -24.03
N GLY A 84 19.12 10.32 -24.06
CA GLY A 84 18.44 10.71 -25.30
C GLY A 84 17.47 9.66 -25.86
N ARG A 85 17.43 8.47 -25.32
CA ARG A 85 16.47 7.43 -25.66
C ARG A 85 15.23 7.54 -24.76
N ILE A 86 14.06 7.66 -25.35
CA ILE A 86 12.79 7.62 -24.63
C ILE A 86 12.43 6.16 -24.36
N MET A 87 12.28 5.82 -23.09
CA MET A 87 11.91 4.48 -22.62
C MET A 87 10.69 4.55 -21.71
N THR A 88 9.97 3.43 -21.60
CA THR A 88 8.90 3.27 -20.62
C THR A 88 9.44 2.74 -19.28
N PRO A 89 8.80 3.03 -18.15
CA PRO A 89 9.11 2.39 -16.88
C PRO A 89 9.08 0.86 -16.96
N VAL A 90 8.12 0.30 -17.72
CA VAL A 90 7.98 -1.14 -17.94
C VAL A 90 9.25 -1.75 -18.51
N GLU A 91 9.85 -1.13 -19.54
CA GLU A 91 11.10 -1.61 -20.17
C GLU A 91 12.24 -1.65 -19.17
N VAL A 92 12.47 -0.55 -18.45
CA VAL A 92 13.60 -0.44 -17.52
C VAL A 92 13.45 -1.40 -16.34
N ILE A 93 12.24 -1.50 -15.78
CA ILE A 93 11.98 -2.42 -14.68
C ILE A 93 12.09 -3.87 -15.15
N ALA A 94 11.57 -4.20 -16.33
CA ALA A 94 11.70 -5.54 -16.91
C ALA A 94 13.16 -5.95 -17.12
N ASP A 95 14.01 -5.04 -17.61
CA ASP A 95 15.43 -5.32 -17.77
C ASP A 95 16.13 -5.61 -16.43
N TYR A 96 15.76 -4.87 -15.39
CA TYR A 96 16.27 -5.13 -14.05
C TYR A 96 15.78 -6.46 -13.46
N ILE A 97 14.49 -6.79 -13.63
CA ILE A 97 13.93 -8.06 -13.15
C ILE A 97 14.53 -9.25 -13.91
N LYS A 98 14.75 -9.16 -15.22
CA LYS A 98 15.47 -10.19 -16.00
C LYS A 98 16.86 -10.47 -15.43
N TYR A 99 17.58 -9.40 -15.04
CA TYR A 99 18.87 -9.55 -14.37
C TYR A 99 18.76 -10.31 -13.05
N LEU A 100 17.79 -9.95 -12.18
CA LEU A 100 17.58 -10.63 -10.90
C LEU A 100 17.22 -12.10 -11.08
N VAL A 101 16.36 -12.40 -12.05
CA VAL A 101 15.95 -13.78 -12.37
C VAL A 101 17.13 -14.60 -12.90
N ALA A 102 17.94 -14.04 -13.80
CA ALA A 102 19.12 -14.72 -14.35
C ALA A 102 20.17 -15.01 -13.27
N ASP A 103 20.42 -14.06 -12.36
CA ASP A 103 21.35 -14.26 -11.25
C ASP A 103 20.84 -15.31 -10.26
N ALA A 104 19.53 -15.31 -9.99
CA ALA A 104 18.90 -16.31 -9.14
C ALA A 104 18.95 -17.71 -9.79
N ASP A 105 18.72 -17.84 -11.11
CA ASP A 105 18.80 -19.10 -11.86
C ASP A 105 20.23 -19.67 -11.83
N ASP A 106 21.22 -18.83 -12.11
CA ASP A 106 22.64 -19.20 -12.03
C ASP A 106 23.06 -19.66 -10.60
N SER A 107 22.44 -19.11 -9.57
CA SER A 107 22.70 -19.40 -8.16
C SER A 107 21.89 -20.56 -7.60
N ASP A 108 20.85 -21.02 -8.32
CA ASP A 108 19.96 -22.11 -7.88
C ASP A 108 20.46 -23.48 -8.31
N ILE A 109 21.66 -23.85 -7.82
CA ILE A 109 22.34 -25.10 -8.14
C ILE A 109 21.44 -26.33 -7.91
N ASP A 110 20.56 -26.28 -6.90
CA ASP A 110 19.66 -27.37 -6.54
C ASP A 110 18.34 -27.35 -7.31
N GLN A 111 18.12 -26.36 -8.17
CA GLN A 111 16.92 -26.16 -8.97
C GLN A 111 15.62 -26.26 -8.14
N ILE A 112 15.58 -25.58 -7.02
CA ILE A 112 14.45 -25.59 -6.08
C ILE A 112 13.43 -24.50 -6.38
N ALA A 113 13.81 -23.44 -7.09
CA ALA A 113 12.99 -22.26 -7.34
C ALA A 113 12.23 -22.37 -8.68
N ASP A 114 10.95 -22.02 -8.66
CA ASP A 114 10.17 -21.69 -9.85
C ASP A 114 10.20 -20.17 -10.05
N LEU A 115 11.22 -19.69 -10.76
CA LEU A 115 11.45 -18.29 -11.01
C LEU A 115 10.40 -17.64 -11.94
N THR A 116 9.53 -18.46 -12.54
CA THR A 116 8.45 -17.94 -13.41
C THR A 116 7.21 -17.51 -12.63
N ARG A 117 7.10 -17.84 -11.33
CA ARG A 117 5.90 -17.59 -10.52
C ARG A 117 6.28 -17.01 -9.16
N ALA A 118 5.78 -15.82 -8.85
CA ALA A 118 6.17 -15.10 -7.67
C ALA A 118 5.01 -14.51 -6.87
N VAL A 119 5.18 -14.44 -5.54
CA VAL A 119 4.52 -13.47 -4.68
C VAL A 119 5.42 -12.22 -4.64
N VAL A 120 4.88 -11.07 -5.03
CA VAL A 120 5.65 -9.83 -5.17
C VAL A 120 5.21 -8.83 -4.12
N THR A 121 6.18 -8.23 -3.41
CA THR A 121 5.88 -7.22 -2.41
C THR A 121 5.68 -5.83 -3.02
N ILE A 122 4.78 -5.06 -2.42
CA ILE A 122 4.50 -3.68 -2.81
C ILE A 122 4.38 -2.80 -1.57
N PRO A 123 4.77 -1.51 -1.65
CA PRO A 123 4.47 -0.54 -0.60
C PRO A 123 2.96 -0.36 -0.42
N VAL A 124 2.54 -0.02 0.78
CA VAL A 124 1.11 0.21 1.07
C VAL A 124 0.53 1.39 0.28
N ALA A 125 1.35 2.39 -0.05
CA ALA A 125 0.96 3.60 -0.77
C ALA A 125 1.09 3.49 -2.30
N LEU A 126 1.48 2.33 -2.85
CA LEU A 126 1.62 2.17 -4.30
C LEU A 126 0.25 2.24 -4.97
N ASP A 127 0.09 3.21 -5.87
CA ASP A 127 -1.16 3.44 -6.59
C ASP A 127 -1.47 2.35 -7.63
N GLY A 128 -2.68 2.42 -8.19
CA GLY A 128 -3.15 1.44 -9.16
C GLY A 128 -2.30 1.38 -10.42
N ARG A 129 -1.89 2.53 -10.95
CA ARG A 129 -1.04 2.63 -12.14
C ARG A 129 0.33 2.01 -11.91
N GLY A 130 0.93 2.27 -10.74
CA GLY A 130 2.20 1.66 -10.34
C GLY A 130 2.11 0.14 -10.24
N ARG A 131 1.01 -0.40 -9.68
CA ARG A 131 0.77 -1.86 -9.59
C ARG A 131 0.63 -2.49 -10.97
N GLN A 132 -0.11 -1.87 -11.88
CA GLN A 132 -0.25 -2.33 -13.27
C GLN A 132 1.10 -2.32 -14.00
N THR A 133 1.84 -1.21 -13.90
CA THR A 133 3.19 -1.07 -14.49
C THR A 133 4.13 -2.16 -13.97
N LEU A 134 4.11 -2.42 -12.66
CA LEU A 134 4.96 -3.46 -12.06
C LEU A 134 4.59 -4.86 -12.55
N ARG A 135 3.29 -5.18 -12.62
CA ARG A 135 2.81 -6.47 -13.14
C ARG A 135 3.24 -6.68 -14.59
N GLU A 136 3.10 -5.67 -15.44
CA GLU A 136 3.50 -5.72 -16.83
C GLU A 136 5.02 -5.91 -16.98
N ALA A 137 5.81 -5.18 -16.19
CA ALA A 137 7.26 -5.32 -16.18
C ALA A 137 7.71 -6.72 -15.73
N MET A 138 7.08 -7.28 -14.68
CA MET A 138 7.32 -8.65 -14.26
C MET A 138 7.00 -9.66 -15.36
N LEU A 139 5.85 -9.51 -16.03
CA LEU A 139 5.45 -10.35 -17.14
C LEU A 139 6.45 -10.29 -18.30
N ASN A 140 6.92 -9.08 -18.66
CA ASN A 140 7.91 -8.87 -19.71
C ASN A 140 9.29 -9.44 -19.33
N ALA A 141 9.54 -9.65 -18.07
CA ALA A 141 10.70 -10.38 -17.56
C ALA A 141 10.50 -11.90 -17.45
N GLY A 142 9.32 -12.42 -17.83
CA GLY A 142 8.99 -13.84 -17.74
C GLY A 142 8.49 -14.29 -16.36
N VAL A 143 8.17 -13.35 -15.47
CA VAL A 143 7.67 -13.62 -14.11
C VAL A 143 6.18 -13.34 -14.01
N TYR A 144 5.41 -14.35 -13.66
CA TYR A 144 3.99 -14.23 -13.39
C TYR A 144 3.76 -13.87 -11.92
N VAL A 145 3.16 -12.72 -11.67
CA VAL A 145 2.74 -12.29 -10.32
C VAL A 145 1.48 -13.07 -9.93
N GLU A 146 1.61 -14.00 -9.00
CA GLU A 146 0.48 -14.78 -8.46
C GLU A 146 -0.41 -13.88 -7.61
N THR A 147 0.20 -13.12 -6.72
CA THR A 147 -0.45 -12.09 -5.92
C THR A 147 0.55 -11.02 -5.51
N PHE A 148 0.06 -9.80 -5.33
CA PHE A 148 0.78 -8.77 -4.59
C PHE A 148 0.54 -8.93 -3.09
N VAL A 149 1.52 -8.53 -2.29
CA VAL A 149 1.40 -8.45 -0.83
C VAL A 149 2.07 -7.17 -0.33
N HIS A 150 1.47 -6.51 0.66
CA HIS A 150 2.11 -5.34 1.25
C HIS A 150 3.41 -5.73 1.98
N GLU A 151 4.49 -4.96 1.74
CA GLU A 151 5.81 -5.17 2.35
C GLU A 151 5.74 -5.40 3.86
N PRO A 152 4.97 -4.62 4.66
CA PRO A 152 4.86 -4.86 6.08
C PRO A 152 4.21 -6.19 6.46
N LEU A 153 3.24 -6.69 5.68
CA LEU A 153 2.64 -8.01 5.93
C LEU A 153 3.65 -9.13 5.68
N ALA A 154 4.42 -9.02 4.60
CA ALA A 154 5.48 -9.97 4.30
C ALA A 154 6.55 -9.96 5.40
N ALA A 155 7.02 -8.78 5.82
CA ALA A 155 7.99 -8.64 6.91
C ALA A 155 7.50 -9.29 8.22
N LEU A 156 6.25 -9.02 8.62
CA LEU A 156 5.68 -9.56 9.85
C LEU A 156 5.51 -11.07 9.78
N TYR A 157 5.07 -11.60 8.63
CA TYR A 157 4.98 -13.04 8.46
C TYR A 157 6.36 -13.71 8.45
N GLY A 158 7.35 -13.11 7.78
CA GLY A 158 8.75 -13.55 7.82
C GLY A 158 9.28 -13.61 9.25
N TYR A 159 9.05 -12.57 10.05
CA TYR A 159 9.41 -12.55 11.46
C TYR A 159 8.78 -13.70 12.26
N PHE A 160 7.49 -13.98 12.05
CA PHE A 160 6.82 -15.09 12.73
C PHE A 160 7.37 -16.46 12.30
N LYS A 161 7.76 -16.59 11.04
CA LYS A 161 8.37 -17.84 10.50
C LYS A 161 9.79 -18.07 11.00
N ASP A 162 10.51 -17.03 11.36
CA ASP A 162 11.84 -17.14 11.96
C ASP A 162 11.81 -17.64 13.42
N GLN A 163 10.65 -17.56 14.07
CA GLN A 163 10.50 -18.08 15.42
C GLN A 163 10.41 -19.62 15.42
N PRO A 164 10.86 -20.30 16.49
CA PRO A 164 10.94 -21.76 16.54
C PRO A 164 9.60 -22.47 16.26
N ASN A 165 8.47 -21.84 16.60
CA ASN A 165 7.14 -22.37 16.34
C ASN A 165 6.16 -21.27 15.97
N THR A 166 5.88 -21.12 14.68
CA THR A 166 4.98 -20.09 14.15
C THR A 166 3.57 -20.16 14.77
N ARG A 167 3.05 -21.35 15.08
CA ARG A 167 1.71 -21.50 15.68
C ARG A 167 1.65 -20.92 17.09
N ASP A 168 2.66 -21.19 17.90
CA ASP A 168 2.71 -20.69 19.28
C ASP A 168 2.88 -19.17 19.28
N VAL A 169 3.67 -18.65 18.34
CA VAL A 169 3.85 -17.22 18.16
C VAL A 169 2.55 -16.54 17.77
N LEU A 170 1.84 -17.05 16.76
CA LEU A 170 0.53 -16.52 16.36
C LEU A 170 -0.50 -16.62 17.49
N ALA A 171 -0.46 -17.70 18.27
CA ALA A 171 -1.33 -17.85 19.45
C ALA A 171 -0.96 -16.85 20.56
N TYR A 172 0.33 -16.61 20.79
CA TYR A 172 0.81 -15.61 21.76
C TYR A 172 0.34 -14.19 21.41
N TYR A 173 0.38 -13.85 20.12
CA TYR A 173 -0.05 -12.52 19.64
C TYR A 173 -1.55 -12.42 19.37
N ASP A 174 -2.33 -13.50 19.51
CA ASP A 174 -3.78 -13.47 19.21
C ASP A 174 -4.51 -12.41 20.05
N GLY A 175 -5.31 -11.59 19.39
CA GLY A 175 -6.00 -10.44 19.97
C GLY A 175 -5.14 -9.20 20.16
N LYS A 176 -3.81 -9.27 20.00
CA LYS A 176 -2.87 -8.17 20.26
C LYS A 176 -2.63 -7.32 19.02
N MET A 177 -2.25 -6.06 19.27
CA MET A 177 -1.83 -5.11 18.24
C MET A 177 -0.31 -5.17 18.07
N VAL A 178 0.11 -5.08 16.81
CA VAL A 178 1.50 -5.12 16.37
C VAL A 178 1.72 -3.99 15.35
N LEU A 179 2.78 -3.23 15.51
CA LEU A 179 3.21 -2.23 14.53
C LEU A 179 4.37 -2.79 13.69
N VAL A 180 4.27 -2.65 12.38
CA VAL A 180 5.42 -2.80 11.48
C VAL A 180 5.85 -1.42 11.05
N PHE A 181 7.13 -1.14 11.26
CA PHE A 181 7.80 0.12 10.94
C PHE A 181 8.90 -0.20 9.94
N ASP A 182 8.66 0.10 8.68
CA ASP A 182 9.62 -0.10 7.60
C ASP A 182 10.12 1.23 7.07
N TRP A 183 11.38 1.56 7.37
CA TRP A 183 12.00 2.79 6.92
C TRP A 183 13.16 2.51 5.97
N GLY A 184 12.84 2.54 4.69
CA GLY A 184 13.76 2.29 3.60
C GLY A 184 14.50 3.53 3.10
N GLY A 185 15.17 3.35 1.95
CA GLY A 185 15.86 4.46 1.27
C GLY A 185 14.89 5.45 0.61
N GLY A 186 13.77 4.99 0.06
CA GLY A 186 12.81 5.82 -0.65
C GLY A 186 11.61 6.24 0.17
N THR A 187 11.11 5.35 1.04
CA THR A 187 9.83 5.47 1.73
C THR A 187 9.93 5.12 3.20
N LEU A 188 8.95 5.59 3.96
CA LEU A 188 8.59 5.10 5.28
C LEU A 188 7.20 4.49 5.19
N ASP A 189 7.07 3.21 5.49
CA ASP A 189 5.81 2.48 5.51
C ASP A 189 5.50 2.00 6.93
N LEU A 190 4.31 2.35 7.41
CA LEU A 190 3.79 1.99 8.71
C LEU A 190 2.52 1.16 8.55
N THR A 191 2.47 0.03 9.22
CA THR A 191 1.26 -0.80 9.24
C THR A 191 0.96 -1.25 10.65
N LEU A 192 -0.20 -0.84 11.15
CA LEU A 192 -0.76 -1.36 12.38
C LEU A 192 -1.55 -2.62 12.04
N CYS A 193 -1.16 -3.74 12.63
CA CYS A 193 -1.80 -5.03 12.47
C CYS A 193 -2.43 -5.51 13.77
N LYS A 194 -3.47 -6.34 13.65
CA LYS A 194 -4.02 -7.13 14.73
C LYS A 194 -3.96 -8.61 14.36
N ILE A 195 -3.53 -9.44 15.30
CA ILE A 195 -3.58 -10.89 15.09
C ILE A 195 -4.96 -11.38 15.55
N VAL A 196 -5.63 -12.11 14.67
CA VAL A 196 -7.01 -12.56 14.91
C VAL A 196 -7.19 -13.97 14.42
N ASN A 197 -7.43 -14.91 15.34
CA ASN A 197 -7.62 -16.33 15.01
C ASN A 197 -6.47 -16.87 14.12
N GLY A 198 -5.25 -16.47 14.40
CA GLY A 198 -4.07 -16.86 13.66
C GLY A 198 -3.86 -16.13 12.32
N SER A 199 -4.75 -15.22 11.92
CA SER A 199 -4.57 -14.36 10.73
C SER A 199 -3.93 -13.03 11.09
N ILE A 200 -3.15 -12.47 10.19
CA ILE A 200 -2.55 -11.12 10.33
C ILE A 200 -3.47 -10.15 9.60
N VAL A 201 -4.10 -9.25 10.35
CA VAL A 201 -5.12 -8.32 9.83
C VAL A 201 -4.59 -6.89 9.90
N GLN A 202 -4.48 -6.22 8.77
CA GLN A 202 -4.14 -4.80 8.73
C GLN A 202 -5.29 -3.96 9.30
N VAL A 203 -4.97 -3.09 10.24
CA VAL A 203 -5.93 -2.17 10.87
C VAL A 203 -5.85 -0.79 10.22
N LEU A 204 -4.64 -0.26 10.11
CA LEU A 204 -4.35 1.01 9.45
C LEU A 204 -2.99 0.94 8.78
N ASN A 205 -2.91 1.59 7.64
CA ASN A 205 -1.67 1.81 6.90
C ASN A 205 -1.37 3.30 6.83
N ARG A 206 -0.09 3.64 6.81
CA ARG A 206 0.39 4.99 6.57
C ARG A 206 1.73 4.92 5.86
N GLY A 207 1.87 5.62 4.74
CA GLY A 207 3.11 5.74 3.99
C GLY A 207 3.54 7.19 3.88
N ASN A 208 4.84 7.44 3.87
CA ASN A 208 5.41 8.75 3.59
C ASN A 208 6.60 8.61 2.64
N ASN A 209 6.45 9.15 1.43
CA ASN A 209 7.46 9.09 0.37
C ASN A 209 8.45 10.26 0.41
N LEU A 210 8.38 11.13 1.44
CA LEU A 210 9.18 12.35 1.55
C LEU A 210 10.19 12.34 2.71
N VAL A 211 10.36 11.19 3.38
CA VAL A 211 11.27 11.03 4.52
C VAL A 211 12.22 9.84 4.38
N GLY A 212 12.30 9.20 3.23
CA GLY A 212 13.23 8.10 2.98
C GLY A 212 14.70 8.50 3.12
N GLY A 213 15.60 7.51 3.20
CA GLY A 213 17.04 7.70 3.36
C GLY A 213 17.67 8.59 2.29
N ASP A 214 17.11 8.60 1.08
CA ASP A 214 17.58 9.45 -0.02
C ASP A 214 17.45 10.96 0.28
N TYR A 215 16.40 11.35 1.03
CA TYR A 215 16.24 12.75 1.45
C TYR A 215 17.27 13.16 2.51
N LEU A 216 17.71 12.20 3.33
CA LEU A 216 18.81 12.44 4.27
C LEU A 216 20.12 12.62 3.49
N ASP A 217 20.34 11.83 2.44
CA ASP A 217 21.54 11.94 1.58
C ASP A 217 21.59 13.31 0.89
N ASP A 218 20.47 13.83 0.40
CA ASP A 218 20.37 15.19 -0.14
C ASP A 218 20.64 16.26 0.92
N ALA A 219 20.17 16.06 2.16
CA ALA A 219 20.45 16.99 3.26
C ALA A 219 21.95 17.00 3.63
N ILE A 220 22.60 15.84 3.64
CA ILE A 220 24.04 15.73 3.85
C ILE A 220 24.81 16.40 2.71
N LEU A 221 24.40 16.18 1.46
CA LEU A 221 24.99 16.82 0.29
C LEU A 221 24.95 18.34 0.40
N SER A 222 23.79 18.90 0.75
CA SER A 222 23.63 20.33 0.94
C SER A 222 24.56 20.87 2.02
N HIS A 223 24.60 20.19 3.17
CA HIS A 223 25.51 20.56 4.28
C HIS A 223 26.98 20.56 3.86
N VAL A 224 27.42 19.50 3.15
CA VAL A 224 28.81 19.33 2.71
C VAL A 224 29.22 20.42 1.73
N THR A 225 28.34 20.77 0.79
CA THR A 225 28.60 21.85 -0.16
C THR A 225 28.60 23.23 0.49
N ASP A 226 27.72 23.45 1.48
CA ASP A 226 27.70 24.71 2.24
C ASP A 226 28.93 24.87 3.16
N GLU A 227 29.38 23.79 3.79
CA GLU A 227 30.60 23.79 4.60
C GLU A 227 31.82 24.08 3.74
N HIS A 228 31.90 23.44 2.57
CA HIS A 228 32.97 23.72 1.63
C HIS A 228 32.97 25.18 1.17
N ALA A 229 31.80 25.70 0.80
CA ALA A 229 31.65 27.08 0.38
C ALA A 229 32.09 28.06 1.49
N ARG A 230 31.72 27.79 2.75
CA ARG A 230 32.15 28.59 3.91
C ARG A 230 33.67 28.56 4.12
N LYS A 231 34.29 27.40 3.94
CA LYS A 231 35.75 27.26 4.05
C LYS A 231 36.50 28.17 3.09
N PHE A 232 35.98 28.38 1.89
CA PHE A 232 36.60 29.21 0.84
C PHE A 232 35.95 30.60 0.66
N GLY A 233 34.99 30.95 1.51
CA GLY A 233 34.37 32.29 1.53
C GLY A 233 33.46 32.61 0.34
N TRP A 234 32.84 31.61 -0.28
CA TRP A 234 31.89 31.78 -1.39
C TRP A 234 30.55 31.07 -1.11
N SER A 235 29.49 31.45 -1.82
CA SER A 235 28.21 30.79 -1.71
C SER A 235 28.19 29.44 -2.43
N ALA A 236 27.61 28.41 -1.84
CA ALA A 236 27.42 27.11 -2.50
C ALA A 236 26.66 27.21 -3.82
N GLU A 237 25.77 28.19 -3.95
CA GLU A 237 25.01 28.45 -5.17
C GLU A 237 25.84 29.11 -6.28
N SER A 238 26.97 29.73 -5.94
CA SER A 238 27.81 30.46 -6.88
C SER A 238 28.69 29.56 -7.75
N LYS A 239 28.90 28.31 -7.34
CA LYS A 239 29.70 27.32 -8.08
C LYS A 239 28.88 26.07 -8.33
N LEU A 240 28.79 25.65 -9.58
CA LEU A 240 28.17 24.41 -9.98
C LEU A 240 29.20 23.27 -9.98
N PRO A 241 28.77 22.02 -9.78
CA PRO A 241 29.64 20.86 -9.99
C PRO A 241 30.29 20.92 -11.37
N ALA A 242 31.53 20.43 -11.49
CA ALA A 242 32.28 20.42 -12.76
C ALA A 242 31.47 19.74 -13.89
N ASN A 243 30.61 18.82 -13.55
CA ASN A 243 29.63 18.22 -14.46
C ASN A 243 28.51 17.52 -13.66
N PRO A 244 27.37 17.19 -14.29
CA PRO A 244 26.24 16.54 -13.63
C PRO A 244 26.58 15.23 -12.92
N GLY A 245 27.60 14.49 -13.41
CA GLY A 245 28.07 13.24 -12.81
C GLY A 245 28.70 13.42 -11.43
N MET A 246 29.28 14.58 -11.16
CA MET A 246 29.94 14.83 -9.87
C MET A 246 28.92 14.95 -8.74
N ARG A 247 27.74 15.54 -8.98
CA ARG A 247 26.67 15.57 -7.97
C ARG A 247 26.23 14.16 -7.55
N ALA A 248 26.09 13.24 -8.50
CA ALA A 248 25.70 11.87 -8.16
C ALA A 248 26.80 11.10 -7.43
N LYS A 249 28.07 11.36 -7.74
CA LYS A 249 29.19 10.81 -6.96
C LYS A 249 29.14 11.33 -5.53
N LEU A 250 28.94 12.63 -5.33
CA LEU A 250 28.85 13.20 -3.99
C LEU A 250 27.67 12.62 -3.22
N ILE A 251 26.49 12.46 -3.83
CA ILE A 251 25.34 11.80 -3.19
C ILE A 251 25.67 10.37 -2.77
N THR A 252 26.40 9.61 -3.59
CA THR A 252 26.84 8.26 -3.23
C THR A 252 27.81 8.28 -2.05
N GLN A 253 28.71 9.27 -1.98
CA GLN A 253 29.60 9.45 -0.83
C GLN A 253 28.81 9.85 0.43
N CYS A 254 27.76 10.66 0.31
CA CYS A 254 26.86 11.03 1.41
C CYS A 254 26.11 9.80 1.94
N GLU A 255 25.58 8.94 1.06
CA GLU A 255 24.96 7.66 1.42
C GLU A 255 25.94 6.76 2.18
N GLN A 256 27.19 6.59 1.68
CA GLN A 256 28.20 5.79 2.35
C GLN A 256 28.60 6.40 3.70
N ALA A 257 28.66 7.72 3.81
CA ALA A 257 28.93 8.42 5.07
C ALA A 257 27.82 8.17 6.08
N LYS A 258 26.56 8.29 5.68
CA LYS A 258 25.38 7.98 6.51
C LYS A 258 25.44 6.54 7.04
N ILE A 259 25.71 5.56 6.17
CA ILE A 259 25.85 4.15 6.55
C ILE A 259 27.02 3.96 7.52
N THR A 260 28.16 4.57 7.23
CA THR A 260 29.37 4.47 8.09
C THR A 260 29.13 5.05 9.48
N LEU A 261 28.43 6.19 9.57
CA LEU A 261 28.11 6.85 10.85
C LEU A 261 27.07 6.09 11.69
N SER A 262 26.40 5.08 11.12
CA SER A 262 25.58 4.16 11.93
C SER A 262 26.42 3.30 12.87
N THR A 263 27.72 3.06 12.57
CA THR A 263 28.63 2.23 13.36
C THR A 263 29.87 2.97 13.88
N ARG A 264 30.25 4.10 13.26
CA ARG A 264 31.39 4.92 13.63
C ARG A 264 30.97 6.30 14.07
N ASP A 265 31.80 7.02 14.79
CA ASP A 265 31.50 8.35 15.29
C ASP A 265 31.83 9.46 14.30
N LYS A 266 32.74 9.19 13.35
CA LYS A 266 33.14 10.15 12.30
C LYS A 266 33.56 9.45 11.01
N THR A 267 33.41 10.15 9.90
CA THR A 267 33.86 9.74 8.57
C THR A 267 34.26 10.96 7.76
N ASN A 268 35.07 10.74 6.71
CA ASN A 268 35.42 11.81 5.77
C ASN A 268 34.68 11.61 4.45
N ILE A 269 34.11 12.70 3.91
CA ILE A 269 33.57 12.77 2.57
C ILE A 269 34.62 13.47 1.72
N PHE A 270 35.29 12.69 0.87
CA PHE A 270 36.33 13.18 -0.02
C PHE A 270 35.98 12.92 -1.49
N LEU A 271 35.93 13.98 -2.29
CA LEU A 271 35.66 13.89 -3.71
C LEU A 271 36.50 14.89 -4.49
N PRO A 272 37.55 14.43 -5.21
CA PRO A 272 38.40 15.30 -6.02
C PRO A 272 37.64 15.82 -7.25
N ASN A 273 38.01 17.02 -7.68
CA ASN A 273 37.49 17.68 -8.90
C ASN A 273 35.96 17.80 -8.92
N TYR A 274 35.34 18.00 -7.76
CA TYR A 274 33.88 18.22 -7.68
C TYR A 274 33.49 19.52 -8.38
N PHE A 275 34.22 20.59 -8.17
CA PHE A 275 34.10 21.85 -8.90
C PHE A 275 35.14 21.94 -10.03
N GLN A 276 34.95 22.91 -10.92
CA GLN A 276 35.95 23.17 -11.95
C GLN A 276 37.20 23.79 -11.33
N GLY A 277 38.35 23.21 -11.62
CA GLY A 277 39.66 23.63 -11.09
C GLY A 277 40.58 22.45 -10.80
N THR A 278 41.79 22.75 -10.36
CA THR A 278 42.80 21.74 -9.96
C THR A 278 43.39 22.03 -8.60
N ASP A 279 42.82 22.95 -7.86
CA ASP A 279 43.26 23.40 -6.53
C ASP A 279 42.34 22.84 -5.42
N GLU A 280 42.69 23.15 -4.19
CA GLU A 280 41.89 22.71 -3.02
C GLU A 280 40.44 23.20 -3.07
N GLU A 281 40.13 24.29 -3.78
CA GLU A 281 38.76 24.76 -3.96
C GLU A 281 37.92 23.88 -4.89
N SER A 282 38.58 23.04 -5.69
CA SER A 282 37.88 22.13 -6.61
C SER A 282 37.48 20.81 -5.98
N GLU A 283 38.04 20.44 -4.83
CA GLU A 283 37.81 19.16 -4.16
C GLU A 283 36.98 19.32 -2.89
N ILE A 284 36.02 18.42 -2.69
CA ILE A 284 35.30 18.29 -1.44
C ILE A 284 36.17 17.47 -0.47
N ASP A 285 36.49 18.03 0.69
CA ASP A 285 37.17 17.35 1.80
C ASP A 285 36.57 17.82 3.13
N ILE A 286 35.53 17.11 3.57
CA ILE A 286 34.73 17.48 4.75
C ILE A 286 34.61 16.28 5.70
N TRP A 287 34.98 16.51 6.94
CA TRP A 287 34.78 15.55 8.03
C TRP A 287 33.37 15.70 8.60
N LEU A 288 32.63 14.59 8.66
CA LEU A 288 31.28 14.52 9.21
C LEU A 288 31.30 13.66 10.48
N THR A 289 30.71 14.16 11.56
CA THR A 289 30.48 13.38 12.81
C THR A 289 29.04 12.89 12.88
N ARG A 290 28.81 11.91 13.76
CA ARG A 290 27.45 11.41 14.02
C ARG A 290 26.54 12.51 14.53
N GLU A 291 27.02 13.35 15.47
CA GLU A 291 26.24 14.47 16.02
C GLU A 291 25.88 15.48 14.91
N THR A 292 26.81 15.75 14.01
CA THR A 292 26.53 16.64 12.86
C THR A 292 25.48 16.03 11.94
N LEU A 293 25.59 14.74 11.62
CA LEU A 293 24.60 14.00 10.83
C LEU A 293 23.20 14.07 11.48
N GLU A 294 23.12 13.78 12.78
CA GLU A 294 21.88 13.83 13.53
C GLU A 294 21.26 15.23 13.51
N SER A 295 22.09 16.28 13.68
CA SER A 295 21.64 17.68 13.60
C SER A 295 21.09 18.04 12.22
N ILE A 296 21.79 17.68 11.14
CA ILE A 296 21.39 17.92 9.74
C ILE A 296 20.06 17.25 9.45
N CYS A 297 19.91 16.00 9.86
CA CYS A 297 18.77 15.14 9.53
C CYS A 297 17.61 15.26 10.54
N ASN A 298 17.79 15.99 11.65
CA ASN A 298 16.85 16.01 12.78
C ASN A 298 15.40 16.28 12.37
N ARG A 299 15.17 17.24 11.47
CA ARG A 299 13.82 17.56 10.97
C ARG A 299 13.17 16.38 10.27
N LEU A 300 13.89 15.73 9.35
CA LEU A 300 13.38 14.57 8.58
C LEU A 300 13.18 13.37 9.49
N ILE A 301 14.09 13.15 10.44
CA ILE A 301 13.98 12.05 11.42
C ILE A 301 12.76 12.25 12.30
N ASN A 302 12.56 13.45 12.86
CA ASN A 302 11.38 13.72 13.67
C ASN A 302 10.09 13.58 12.86
N GLN A 303 10.04 14.10 11.64
CA GLN A 303 8.90 13.93 10.75
C GLN A 303 8.55 12.45 10.54
N GLY A 304 9.55 11.57 10.34
CA GLY A 304 9.32 10.13 10.22
C GLY A 304 8.83 9.47 11.52
N ILE A 305 9.31 9.91 12.68
CA ILE A 305 8.82 9.42 13.99
C ILE A 305 7.40 9.90 14.28
N ASP A 306 7.07 11.15 13.94
CA ASP A 306 5.74 11.74 14.13
C ASP A 306 4.65 11.03 13.30
N GLU A 307 5.04 10.33 12.21
CA GLU A 307 4.11 9.49 11.46
C GLU A 307 3.57 8.32 12.31
N ILE A 308 4.38 7.82 13.26
CA ILE A 308 3.93 6.79 14.22
C ILE A 308 2.80 7.35 15.09
N ASP A 309 3.01 8.53 15.67
CA ASP A 309 1.99 9.16 16.53
C ASP A 309 0.71 9.41 15.74
N SER A 310 0.85 9.95 14.53
CA SER A 310 -0.29 10.17 13.63
C SER A 310 -1.08 8.90 13.31
N LEU A 311 -0.39 7.76 13.16
CA LEU A 311 -1.04 6.46 12.92
C LEU A 311 -1.74 5.95 14.17
N LEU A 312 -1.06 5.97 15.32
CA LEU A 312 -1.58 5.43 16.58
C LEU A 312 -2.71 6.28 17.15
N ASP A 313 -2.62 7.61 17.05
CA ASP A 313 -3.71 8.53 17.43
C ASP A 313 -4.97 8.27 16.58
N LYS A 314 -4.81 8.09 15.28
CA LYS A 314 -5.93 7.75 14.39
C LYS A 314 -6.56 6.40 14.74
N ALA A 315 -5.76 5.47 15.27
CA ALA A 315 -6.22 4.16 15.72
C ALA A 315 -6.75 4.16 17.15
N ASP A 316 -6.59 5.25 17.92
CA ASP A 316 -6.88 5.31 19.36
C ASP A 316 -6.12 4.20 20.14
N VAL A 317 -4.81 4.07 19.84
CA VAL A 317 -3.92 3.03 20.40
C VAL A 317 -2.76 3.70 21.14
N ASP A 318 -2.60 3.38 22.41
CA ASP A 318 -1.45 3.81 23.20
C ASP A 318 -0.19 3.01 22.75
N PRO A 319 0.93 3.68 22.41
CA PRO A 319 2.19 3.01 22.04
C PRO A 319 2.63 1.92 23.04
N GLN A 320 2.38 2.12 24.33
CA GLN A 320 2.77 1.20 25.40
C GLN A 320 1.92 -0.09 25.42
N THR A 321 0.78 -0.12 24.73
CA THR A 321 -0.09 -1.29 24.62
C THR A 321 0.25 -2.21 23.45
N LEU A 322 1.18 -1.78 22.59
CA LEU A 322 1.63 -2.60 21.47
C LEU A 322 2.44 -3.80 21.97
N ALA A 323 2.08 -4.98 21.49
CA ALA A 323 2.77 -6.20 21.86
C ALA A 323 4.11 -6.37 21.11
N LEU A 324 4.26 -5.73 19.96
CA LEU A 324 5.44 -5.75 19.13
C LEU A 324 5.48 -4.50 18.24
N CYS A 325 6.65 -3.86 18.15
CA CYS A 325 7.03 -2.99 17.06
C CYS A 325 8.15 -3.68 16.30
N LEU A 326 7.84 -4.22 15.12
CA LEU A 326 8.83 -4.79 14.21
C LEU A 326 9.40 -3.67 13.35
N ALA A 327 10.66 -3.29 13.58
CA ALA A 327 11.35 -2.27 12.84
C ALA A 327 12.29 -2.90 11.80
N THR A 328 12.12 -2.52 10.54
CA THR A 328 12.89 -2.99 9.39
C THR A 328 13.28 -1.83 8.47
N GLY A 329 14.03 -2.12 7.42
CA GLY A 329 14.59 -1.12 6.52
C GLY A 329 15.95 -0.56 6.97
N GLY A 330 16.72 -0.02 6.02
CA GLY A 330 18.09 0.44 6.26
C GLY A 330 18.22 1.56 7.27
N MET A 331 17.20 2.42 7.38
CA MET A 331 17.22 3.61 8.23
C MET A 331 17.17 3.30 9.72
N VAL A 332 16.58 2.16 10.13
CA VAL A 332 16.51 1.76 11.55
C VAL A 332 17.90 1.46 12.17
N ASN A 333 18.92 1.32 11.32
CA ASN A 333 20.30 1.14 11.79
C ASN A 333 20.94 2.43 12.32
N MET A 334 20.36 3.60 12.04
CA MET A 334 20.84 4.87 12.59
C MET A 334 20.58 4.92 14.11
N PRO A 335 21.63 5.17 14.96
CA PRO A 335 21.48 5.16 16.41
C PRO A 335 20.37 6.08 16.93
N VAL A 336 20.23 7.26 16.36
CA VAL A 336 19.19 8.23 16.76
C VAL A 336 17.78 7.69 16.52
N ILE A 337 17.54 6.99 15.41
CA ILE A 337 16.23 6.38 15.11
C ILE A 337 15.97 5.21 16.08
N LYS A 338 16.96 4.35 16.27
CA LYS A 338 16.89 3.25 17.22
C LYS A 338 16.57 3.73 18.64
N ASN A 339 17.22 4.79 19.09
CA ASN A 339 17.00 5.37 20.42
C ASN A 339 15.57 5.91 20.56
N LYS A 340 15.09 6.68 19.57
CA LYS A 340 13.71 7.21 19.55
C LYS A 340 12.65 6.10 19.56
N LEU A 341 12.84 5.02 18.79
CA LEU A 341 11.96 3.87 18.80
C LEU A 341 12.01 3.13 20.15
N THR A 342 13.20 2.99 20.74
CA THR A 342 13.37 2.35 22.07
C THR A 342 12.69 3.18 23.17
N GLU A 343 12.81 4.51 23.12
CA GLU A 343 12.13 5.42 24.05
C GLU A 343 10.62 5.31 23.93
N LYS A 344 10.10 5.22 22.70
CA LYS A 344 8.67 5.17 22.43
C LYS A 344 8.02 3.83 22.82
N PHE A 345 8.64 2.68 22.50
CA PHE A 345 8.05 1.35 22.65
C PHE A 345 8.64 0.52 23.78
N GLY A 346 9.79 0.92 24.31
CA GLY A 346 10.56 0.12 25.27
C GLY A 346 11.29 -1.05 24.62
N VAL A 347 12.29 -1.58 25.32
CA VAL A 347 13.16 -2.67 24.83
C VAL A 347 12.40 -3.97 24.60
N SER A 348 11.35 -4.22 25.37
CA SER A 348 10.58 -5.49 25.32
C SER A 348 9.64 -5.60 24.12
N ALA A 349 9.11 -4.49 23.65
CA ALA A 349 8.19 -4.47 22.51
C ALA A 349 8.89 -4.15 21.19
N LEU A 350 10.05 -3.48 21.22
CA LEU A 350 10.80 -3.16 20.00
C LEU A 350 11.66 -4.34 19.55
N HIS A 351 11.41 -4.80 18.33
CA HIS A 351 12.30 -5.76 17.66
C HIS A 351 12.86 -5.13 16.37
N ILE A 352 14.16 -4.93 16.31
CA ILE A 352 14.85 -4.48 15.11
C ILE A 352 15.34 -5.71 14.35
N SER A 353 14.87 -5.87 13.13
CA SER A 353 15.23 -7.02 12.30
C SER A 353 16.71 -6.98 11.94
N GLU A 354 17.46 -8.02 12.34
CA GLU A 354 18.85 -8.21 11.94
C GLU A 354 18.99 -8.58 10.45
N LYS A 355 17.91 -9.05 9.84
CA LYS A 355 17.87 -9.44 8.44
C LYS A 355 17.69 -8.25 7.49
N GLY A 356 17.35 -7.07 8.03
CA GLY A 356 17.08 -5.87 7.21
C GLY A 356 16.05 -6.16 6.12
N ASP A 357 16.35 -5.78 4.89
CA ASP A 357 15.44 -5.93 3.75
C ASP A 357 15.18 -7.41 3.34
N ARG A 358 16.01 -8.35 3.83
CA ARG A 358 15.84 -9.79 3.50
C ARG A 358 14.56 -10.37 4.08
N ILE A 359 14.09 -9.88 5.23
CA ILE A 359 12.90 -10.39 5.90
C ILE A 359 11.64 -10.23 5.05
N ILE A 360 11.59 -9.20 4.21
CA ILE A 360 10.46 -8.90 3.33
C ILE A 360 10.38 -9.95 2.20
N SER A 361 11.48 -10.18 1.49
CA SER A 361 11.54 -11.20 0.42
C SER A 361 11.37 -12.62 0.96
N GLU A 362 11.96 -12.93 2.13
CA GLU A 362 11.79 -14.22 2.81
C GLU A 362 10.32 -14.42 3.24
N GLY A 363 9.68 -13.37 3.78
CA GLY A 363 8.27 -13.41 4.14
C GLY A 363 7.36 -13.63 2.93
N ALA A 364 7.63 -12.98 1.80
CA ALA A 364 6.93 -13.23 0.54
C ALA A 364 7.13 -14.68 0.06
N ALA A 365 8.35 -15.22 0.19
CA ALA A 365 8.62 -16.62 -0.14
C ALA A 365 7.86 -17.60 0.78
N TRP A 366 7.75 -17.29 2.08
CA TRP A 366 6.93 -18.06 3.00
C TRP A 366 5.44 -18.01 2.67
N ILE A 367 4.92 -16.83 2.28
CA ILE A 367 3.53 -16.67 1.83
C ILE A 367 3.27 -17.55 0.60
N ALA A 368 4.21 -17.56 -0.36
CA ALA A 368 4.15 -18.40 -1.54
C ALA A 368 4.21 -19.91 -1.21
N HIS A 369 5.13 -20.30 -0.33
CA HIS A 369 5.33 -21.68 0.11
C HIS A 369 4.11 -22.22 0.86
N ASP A 370 3.61 -21.48 1.84
CA ASP A 370 2.47 -21.89 2.67
C ASP A 370 1.13 -21.72 1.94
N ASN A 371 1.15 -21.23 0.71
CA ASN A 371 -0.02 -20.98 -0.12
C ASN A 371 -1.09 -20.15 0.60
N LEU A 372 -0.66 -19.05 1.22
CA LEU A 372 -1.57 -18.19 1.96
C LEU A 372 -2.40 -17.34 1.00
N GLU A 373 -3.58 -16.97 1.46
CA GLU A 373 -4.51 -16.14 0.71
C GLU A 373 -4.69 -14.79 1.40
N LEU A 374 -4.85 -13.75 0.60
CA LEU A 374 -5.28 -12.46 1.09
C LEU A 374 -6.81 -12.37 1.12
N ALA A 375 -7.32 -11.70 2.13
CA ALA A 375 -8.73 -11.34 2.24
C ALA A 375 -8.86 -9.85 2.57
N LEU A 376 -10.00 -9.26 2.26
CA LEU A 376 -10.30 -7.89 2.65
C LEU A 376 -10.38 -7.78 4.18
N ALA A 377 -9.58 -6.92 4.79
CA ALA A 377 -9.51 -6.78 6.25
C ALA A 377 -10.71 -6.03 6.83
N LYS A 378 -11.30 -5.12 6.05
CA LYS A 378 -12.44 -4.29 6.43
C LYS A 378 -13.54 -4.35 5.37
N PRO A 379 -14.82 -4.25 5.75
CA PRO A 379 -15.87 -4.19 4.76
C PRO A 379 -15.76 -2.90 3.94
N PHE A 380 -16.13 -2.99 2.67
CA PHE A 380 -16.36 -1.83 1.82
C PHE A 380 -17.83 -1.47 1.89
N GLU A 381 -18.11 -0.31 2.46
CA GLU A 381 -19.47 0.14 2.78
C GLU A 381 -19.84 1.37 1.96
N LEU A 382 -21.12 1.49 1.66
CA LEU A 382 -21.70 2.66 1.00
C LEU A 382 -22.61 3.38 1.99
N ALA A 383 -22.45 4.69 2.09
CA ALA A 383 -23.37 5.53 2.87
C ALA A 383 -24.63 5.79 2.08
N GLU A 384 -25.76 5.35 2.59
CA GLU A 384 -27.08 5.65 2.07
C GLU A 384 -27.58 7.03 2.52
N ALA A 385 -28.62 7.52 1.89
CA ALA A 385 -29.18 8.85 2.12
C ALA A 385 -29.53 9.17 3.60
N ARG A 386 -29.78 8.16 4.42
CA ARG A 386 -30.11 8.30 5.84
C ARG A 386 -28.93 8.09 6.78
N ASN A 387 -27.70 8.14 6.28
CA ASN A 387 -26.52 7.73 7.02
C ASN A 387 -26.48 6.25 7.45
N SER A 388 -27.43 5.43 6.97
CA SER A 388 -27.28 3.98 7.05
C SER A 388 -26.10 3.54 6.18
N LEU A 389 -25.56 2.37 6.48
CA LEU A 389 -24.42 1.83 5.77
C LEU A 389 -24.83 0.51 5.11
N LEU A 390 -24.59 0.43 3.82
CA LEU A 390 -24.70 -0.82 3.09
C LEU A 390 -23.33 -1.44 2.92
N THR A 391 -23.13 -2.65 3.37
CA THR A 391 -21.95 -3.42 3.06
C THR A 391 -22.01 -3.95 1.64
N VAL A 392 -21.17 -3.43 0.75
CA VAL A 392 -21.06 -3.86 -0.64
C VAL A 392 -20.15 -5.08 -0.76
N ILE A 393 -18.99 -5.05 -0.09
CA ILE A 393 -18.08 -6.19 0.01
C ILE A 393 -17.78 -6.42 1.50
N HIS A 394 -17.97 -7.66 1.95
CA HIS A 394 -17.76 -8.02 3.35
C HIS A 394 -16.27 -8.18 3.69
N GLU A 395 -15.94 -7.90 4.95
CA GLU A 395 -14.65 -8.30 5.52
C GLU A 395 -14.45 -9.82 5.39
N GLY A 396 -13.23 -10.27 5.25
CA GLY A 396 -12.88 -11.66 5.05
C GLY A 396 -13.21 -12.21 3.65
N THR A 397 -13.68 -11.36 2.73
CA THR A 397 -13.81 -11.76 1.32
C THR A 397 -12.42 -12.04 0.76
N ARG A 398 -12.20 -13.24 0.23
CA ARG A 398 -10.93 -13.62 -0.42
C ARG A 398 -10.66 -12.67 -1.58
N LEU A 399 -9.45 -12.14 -1.63
CA LEU A 399 -9.03 -11.26 -2.72
C LEU A 399 -8.66 -12.05 -3.97
N PRO A 400 -8.82 -11.45 -5.16
CA PRO A 400 -8.50 -12.10 -6.42
C PRO A 400 -7.03 -12.48 -6.49
N GLN A 401 -6.76 -13.64 -7.04
CA GLN A 401 -5.46 -14.06 -7.52
C GLN A 401 -5.34 -13.77 -9.02
N ARG A 402 -4.18 -14.05 -9.59
CA ARG A 402 -3.90 -13.81 -11.01
C ARG A 402 -5.03 -14.22 -11.92
N GLY A 403 -5.53 -13.28 -12.71
CA GLY A 403 -6.60 -13.47 -13.68
C GLY A 403 -8.00 -13.60 -13.09
N GLU A 404 -8.15 -13.45 -11.77
CA GLU A 404 -9.46 -13.42 -11.11
C GLU A 404 -9.91 -11.97 -10.88
N SER A 405 -11.20 -11.78 -10.70
CA SER A 405 -11.80 -10.54 -10.22
C SER A 405 -13.04 -10.81 -9.38
N ILE A 406 -13.33 -9.89 -8.46
CA ILE A 406 -14.58 -9.89 -7.71
C ILE A 406 -15.44 -8.77 -8.28
N GLN A 407 -16.69 -9.07 -8.62
CA GLN A 407 -17.64 -8.08 -9.11
C GLN A 407 -18.92 -8.10 -8.29
N LYS A 408 -19.40 -6.91 -7.93
CA LYS A 408 -20.69 -6.66 -7.28
C LYS A 408 -21.44 -5.60 -8.07
N GLN A 409 -22.72 -5.83 -8.27
CA GLN A 409 -23.61 -4.90 -8.94
C GLN A 409 -24.79 -4.57 -8.03
N GLN A 410 -25.16 -3.28 -8.00
CA GLN A 410 -26.24 -2.76 -7.19
C GLN A 410 -27.03 -1.74 -8.02
N SER A 411 -28.36 -1.87 -8.01
CA SER A 411 -29.23 -0.84 -8.57
C SER A 411 -29.63 0.12 -7.46
N MET A 412 -29.45 1.41 -7.71
CA MET A 412 -29.70 2.48 -6.76
C MET A 412 -30.59 3.55 -7.38
N TYR A 413 -31.16 4.40 -6.54
CA TYR A 413 -32.02 5.49 -6.98
C TYR A 413 -31.51 6.83 -6.44
N CYS A 414 -31.45 7.85 -7.28
CA CYS A 414 -31.09 9.18 -6.87
C CYS A 414 -32.15 9.76 -5.92
N SER A 415 -31.76 10.15 -4.72
CA SER A 415 -32.69 10.70 -3.74
C SER A 415 -33.11 12.15 -4.03
N ASP A 416 -32.23 12.91 -4.69
CA ASP A 416 -32.48 14.30 -5.08
C ASP A 416 -31.63 14.64 -6.32
N PRO A 417 -32.23 14.59 -7.52
CA PRO A 417 -31.52 14.82 -8.77
C PRO A 417 -31.42 16.31 -9.18
N ARG A 418 -32.02 17.23 -8.43
CA ARG A 418 -32.16 18.64 -8.82
C ARG A 418 -30.87 19.37 -9.22
N ASP A 419 -29.74 18.95 -8.67
CA ASP A 419 -28.45 19.52 -9.01
C ASP A 419 -27.72 18.78 -10.17
N GLY A 420 -28.39 17.82 -10.80
CA GLY A 420 -27.84 17.04 -11.88
C GLY A 420 -26.74 16.05 -11.44
N LYS A 421 -26.59 15.77 -10.14
CA LYS A 421 -25.54 14.91 -9.62
C LYS A 421 -26.03 14.01 -8.49
N ALA A 422 -25.59 12.77 -8.51
CA ALA A 422 -25.67 11.85 -7.37
C ALA A 422 -24.26 11.51 -6.89
N ILE A 423 -24.07 11.34 -5.57
CA ILE A 423 -22.76 11.08 -5.00
C ILE A 423 -22.82 9.83 -4.13
N PHE A 424 -21.99 8.86 -4.51
CA PHE A 424 -21.71 7.68 -3.72
C PHE A 424 -20.57 7.98 -2.76
N ILE A 425 -20.80 7.86 -1.45
CA ILE A 425 -19.78 8.05 -0.44
C ILE A 425 -19.41 6.68 0.09
N PHE A 426 -18.18 6.25 -0.21
CA PHE A 426 -17.68 4.97 0.26
C PHE A 426 -16.98 5.11 1.60
N LYS A 427 -17.26 4.17 2.51
CA LYS A 427 -16.78 4.19 3.88
C LYS A 427 -16.20 2.86 4.30
N ARG A 428 -15.37 2.90 5.33
CA ARG A 428 -14.84 1.73 6.04
C ARG A 428 -14.83 1.97 7.55
N PRO A 429 -14.89 0.92 8.37
CA PRO A 429 -14.62 1.03 9.80
C PRO A 429 -13.21 1.57 10.05
N GLN A 430 -13.05 2.38 11.09
CA GLN A 430 -11.71 2.81 11.50
C GLN A 430 -10.92 1.64 12.07
N MET A 431 -11.55 0.80 12.85
CA MET A 431 -10.92 -0.35 13.49
C MET A 431 -11.48 -1.67 12.95
N VAL A 432 -10.75 -2.75 13.18
CA VAL A 432 -11.17 -4.11 12.85
C VAL A 432 -11.91 -4.71 14.07
N GLN A 433 -13.05 -5.34 13.82
CA GLN A 433 -13.80 -6.12 14.83
C GLN A 433 -14.42 -5.33 15.99
N LYS A 434 -14.65 -4.04 15.87
CA LYS A 434 -15.54 -3.33 16.79
C LYS A 434 -17.00 -3.43 16.31
N SER A 435 -17.95 -3.32 17.22
CA SER A 435 -19.36 -3.27 16.83
C SER A 435 -19.64 -2.02 15.99
N ALA A 436 -20.48 -2.15 14.98
CA ALA A 436 -20.80 -1.06 14.04
C ALA A 436 -21.27 0.24 14.74
N ALA A 437 -21.88 0.14 15.91
CA ALA A 437 -22.36 1.29 16.68
C ALA A 437 -21.25 2.07 17.41
N ALA A 438 -20.10 1.44 17.67
CA ALA A 438 -19.01 2.02 18.46
C ALA A 438 -17.78 2.40 17.59
N ASP A 439 -17.75 2.03 16.33
CA ASP A 439 -16.60 2.21 15.46
C ASP A 439 -16.84 3.33 14.46
N PRO A 440 -16.13 4.47 14.55
CA PRO A 440 -16.27 5.57 13.61
C PRO A 440 -15.91 5.11 12.20
N ARG A 441 -16.60 5.70 11.22
CA ARG A 441 -16.38 5.42 9.81
C ARG A 441 -15.46 6.48 9.20
N THR A 442 -14.44 6.01 8.50
CA THR A 442 -13.60 6.86 7.63
C THR A 442 -14.04 6.73 6.18
N ASN A 443 -13.81 7.78 5.40
CA ASN A 443 -14.12 7.73 3.97
C ASN A 443 -12.98 7.06 3.21
N TYR A 444 -13.31 6.22 2.24
CA TYR A 444 -12.41 5.86 1.15
C TYR A 444 -12.34 7.00 0.14
N GLY A 445 -13.51 7.49 -0.27
CA GLY A 445 -13.68 8.53 -1.25
C GLY A 445 -15.14 8.65 -1.68
N SER A 446 -15.36 9.34 -2.79
CA SER A 446 -16.69 9.53 -3.36
C SER A 446 -16.63 9.38 -4.88
N LEU A 447 -17.71 8.82 -5.46
CA LEU A 447 -17.93 8.76 -6.89
C LEU A 447 -19.10 9.68 -7.23
N VAL A 448 -18.88 10.64 -8.12
CA VAL A 448 -19.91 11.60 -8.59
C VAL A 448 -20.47 11.12 -9.92
N VAL A 449 -21.78 10.97 -9.99
CA VAL A 449 -22.51 10.47 -11.17
C VAL A 449 -23.45 11.57 -11.67
N GLU A 450 -23.46 11.81 -12.95
CA GLU A 450 -24.43 12.70 -13.57
C GLU A 450 -25.82 12.03 -13.58
N VAL A 451 -26.85 12.81 -13.24
CA VAL A 451 -28.26 12.40 -13.20
C VAL A 451 -29.11 13.45 -13.87
N ASN A 452 -30.26 13.05 -14.36
CA ASN A 452 -31.18 13.97 -15.02
C ASN A 452 -31.98 14.79 -13.98
N PRO A 453 -31.78 16.13 -13.91
CA PRO A 453 -32.42 16.98 -12.91
C PRO A 453 -33.94 17.06 -13.04
N ASP A 454 -34.49 16.67 -14.19
CA ASP A 454 -35.93 16.70 -14.46
C ASP A 454 -36.68 15.47 -13.93
N PHE A 455 -35.93 14.45 -13.47
CA PHE A 455 -36.54 13.28 -12.83
C PHE A 455 -37.10 13.63 -11.44
N PRO A 456 -38.24 13.05 -11.08
CA PRO A 456 -38.69 13.09 -9.69
C PRO A 456 -37.67 12.38 -8.76
N PRO A 457 -37.55 12.79 -7.48
CA PRO A 457 -36.75 12.10 -6.51
C PRO A 457 -37.08 10.62 -6.42
N LEU A 458 -36.06 9.76 -6.40
CA LEU A 458 -36.13 8.31 -6.26
C LEU A 458 -36.72 7.56 -7.47
N GLU A 459 -36.80 8.19 -8.61
CA GLU A 459 -37.26 7.54 -9.84
C GLU A 459 -36.09 7.21 -10.78
N GLU A 460 -35.07 8.06 -10.85
CA GLU A 460 -33.93 7.79 -11.70
C GLU A 460 -33.04 6.67 -11.12
N ARG A 461 -32.88 5.64 -11.91
CA ARG A 461 -32.09 4.47 -11.56
C ARG A 461 -30.61 4.66 -11.91
N ILE A 462 -29.74 4.27 -10.99
CA ILE A 462 -28.30 4.28 -11.16
C ILE A 462 -27.78 2.87 -10.95
N GLU A 463 -27.04 2.35 -11.92
CA GLU A 463 -26.35 1.06 -11.79
C GLU A 463 -24.94 1.29 -11.27
N LEU A 464 -24.65 0.76 -10.09
CA LEU A 464 -23.33 0.77 -9.47
C LEU A 464 -22.67 -0.60 -9.65
N THR A 465 -21.47 -0.60 -10.21
CA THR A 465 -20.62 -1.79 -10.32
C THR A 465 -19.34 -1.56 -9.52
N ILE A 466 -19.03 -2.45 -8.59
CA ILE A 466 -17.79 -2.48 -7.83
C ILE A 466 -17.02 -3.73 -8.22
N THR A 467 -15.77 -3.55 -8.65
CA THR A 467 -14.88 -4.64 -9.03
C THR A 467 -13.57 -4.54 -8.25
N ILE A 468 -13.07 -5.64 -7.71
CA ILE A 468 -11.68 -5.75 -7.26
C ILE A 468 -10.95 -6.64 -8.26
N ASP A 469 -9.88 -6.15 -8.84
CA ASP A 469 -9.03 -6.89 -9.78
C ASP A 469 -7.86 -7.61 -9.09
N ASP A 470 -7.07 -8.34 -9.84
CA ASP A 470 -5.88 -9.05 -9.35
C ASP A 470 -4.66 -8.14 -9.07
N ASN A 471 -4.75 -6.83 -9.39
CA ASN A 471 -3.83 -5.80 -8.91
C ASN A 471 -4.22 -5.28 -7.52
N LEU A 472 -5.30 -5.84 -6.95
CA LEU A 472 -5.86 -5.42 -5.66
C LEU A 472 -6.34 -3.96 -5.69
N ILE A 473 -6.87 -3.54 -6.83
CA ILE A 473 -7.47 -2.22 -7.04
C ILE A 473 -8.98 -2.40 -7.03
N LEU A 474 -9.67 -1.55 -6.29
CA LEU A 474 -11.11 -1.49 -6.29
C LEU A 474 -11.56 -0.41 -7.29
N HIS A 475 -12.29 -0.82 -8.30
CA HIS A 475 -12.89 0.04 -9.31
C HIS A 475 -14.37 0.22 -8.97
N ALA A 476 -14.79 1.46 -8.79
CA ALA A 476 -16.20 1.83 -8.67
C ALA A 476 -16.64 2.50 -9.96
N ARG A 477 -17.70 1.97 -10.58
CA ARG A 477 -18.32 2.55 -11.78
C ARG A 477 -19.81 2.68 -11.56
N ALA A 478 -20.35 3.83 -11.90
CA ALA A 478 -21.80 4.03 -11.81
C ALA A 478 -22.31 4.84 -12.98
N MET A 479 -23.53 4.53 -13.43
CA MET A 479 -24.15 5.18 -14.57
C MET A 479 -25.67 5.27 -14.33
N ALA A 480 -26.22 6.45 -14.52
CA ALA A 480 -27.65 6.64 -14.52
C ALA A 480 -28.26 6.20 -15.88
N GLU A 481 -29.54 5.85 -15.87
CA GLU A 481 -30.22 5.21 -17.00
C GLU A 481 -30.20 6.04 -18.30
N ASP A 482 -30.29 7.36 -18.18
CA ASP A 482 -30.28 8.29 -19.32
C ASP A 482 -28.90 8.63 -19.87
N PHE A 483 -27.82 8.19 -19.21
CA PHE A 483 -26.46 8.54 -19.57
C PHE A 483 -25.73 7.38 -20.26
N ARG A 484 -24.74 7.71 -21.11
CA ARG A 484 -24.01 6.71 -21.89
C ARG A 484 -22.62 6.40 -21.35
N GLU A 485 -22.05 7.32 -20.60
CA GLU A 485 -20.71 7.17 -20.05
C GLU A 485 -20.78 6.99 -18.53
N PRO A 486 -20.19 5.94 -17.99
CA PRO A 486 -20.14 5.72 -16.55
C PRO A 486 -19.14 6.67 -15.89
N ALA A 487 -19.49 7.21 -14.75
CA ALA A 487 -18.52 7.75 -13.83
C ALA A 487 -17.67 6.61 -13.24
N ALA A 488 -16.37 6.82 -13.06
CA ALA A 488 -15.45 5.82 -12.56
C ALA A 488 -14.42 6.41 -11.60
N GLU A 489 -14.10 5.66 -10.54
CA GLU A 489 -13.07 5.96 -9.56
C GLU A 489 -12.34 4.70 -9.15
N GLU A 490 -11.07 4.84 -8.76
CA GLU A 490 -10.21 3.75 -8.31
C GLU A 490 -9.77 3.97 -6.86
N TYR A 491 -9.78 2.90 -6.07
CA TYR A 491 -9.32 2.90 -4.68
C TYR A 491 -8.30 1.79 -4.49
N TYR A 492 -7.12 2.12 -4.01
CA TYR A 492 -5.99 1.19 -3.85
C TYR A 492 -5.47 1.11 -2.41
N ASP A 493 -5.93 1.97 -1.50
CA ASP A 493 -5.51 2.02 -0.10
C ASP A 493 -6.31 1.04 0.80
N LEU A 494 -6.59 -0.14 0.27
CA LEU A 494 -7.31 -1.19 0.97
C LEU A 494 -6.42 -1.84 2.04
N GLU A 495 -7.03 -2.21 3.18
CA GLU A 495 -6.37 -3.05 4.18
C GLU A 495 -6.64 -4.53 3.90
N PHE A 496 -5.60 -5.34 4.04
CA PHE A 496 -5.64 -6.77 3.76
C PHE A 496 -5.47 -7.61 5.03
N SER A 497 -6.02 -8.79 4.99
CA SER A 497 -5.78 -9.84 5.97
C SER A 497 -5.03 -11.00 5.32
N LEU A 498 -3.89 -11.37 5.89
CA LEU A 498 -3.18 -12.58 5.50
C LEU A 498 -3.76 -13.77 6.26
N VAL A 499 -4.47 -14.65 5.54
CA VAL A 499 -5.20 -15.76 6.14
C VAL A 499 -4.28 -16.97 6.26
N VAL A 500 -3.87 -17.27 7.48
CA VAL A 500 -3.11 -18.48 7.78
C VAL A 500 -4.09 -19.64 7.96
N LYS A 501 -4.16 -20.54 6.99
CA LYS A 501 -5.05 -21.72 7.05
C LYS A 501 -4.68 -22.57 8.27
N LYS A 502 -5.62 -22.78 9.18
CA LYS A 502 -5.49 -23.85 10.18
C LYS A 502 -5.41 -25.17 9.43
N ALA A 503 -4.44 -26.01 9.75
CA ALA A 503 -4.46 -27.41 9.30
C ALA A 503 -5.83 -27.99 9.66
N ALA A 504 -6.48 -28.56 8.66
CA ALA A 504 -7.87 -28.99 8.61
C ALA A 504 -8.48 -29.37 9.96
N ASP A 505 -9.25 -28.45 10.53
CA ASP A 505 -10.30 -28.79 11.44
C ASP A 505 -11.60 -28.79 10.61
N ASP A 506 -12.11 -29.95 10.30
CA ASP A 506 -13.30 -30.20 9.46
C ASP A 506 -14.58 -29.51 9.96
N SER A 507 -14.51 -28.85 11.12
CA SER A 507 -15.61 -28.06 11.70
C SER A 507 -15.77 -26.67 11.07
N SER A 508 -14.75 -26.15 10.37
CA SER A 508 -14.78 -24.79 9.79
C SER A 508 -15.52 -24.72 8.45
N GLU A 509 -15.57 -25.82 7.68
CA GLU A 509 -16.37 -25.87 6.45
C GLU A 509 -17.87 -25.69 6.71
N LYS A 510 -18.37 -26.20 7.84
CA LYS A 510 -19.79 -26.00 8.22
C LYS A 510 -20.10 -24.55 8.59
N LYS A 511 -19.16 -23.79 9.20
CA LYS A 511 -19.35 -22.37 9.53
C LYS A 511 -19.27 -21.48 8.29
N ASN A 512 -18.38 -21.80 7.35
CA ASN A 512 -18.30 -21.05 6.08
C ASN A 512 -19.49 -21.32 5.16
N ARG A 513 -20.06 -22.53 5.15
CA ARG A 513 -21.32 -22.82 4.45
C ARG A 513 -22.49 -22.03 5.02
N LEU A 514 -22.55 -21.81 6.32
CA LEU A 514 -23.59 -20.98 6.95
C LEU A 514 -23.42 -19.49 6.59
N ARG A 515 -22.19 -18.98 6.45
CA ARG A 515 -21.94 -17.60 5.98
C ARG A 515 -22.24 -17.42 4.49
N GLN A 516 -22.03 -18.42 3.65
CA GLN A 516 -22.38 -18.37 2.22
C GLN A 516 -23.89 -18.43 1.96
N VAL A 517 -24.69 -18.95 2.87
CA VAL A 517 -26.14 -19.03 2.72
C VAL A 517 -26.84 -17.69 2.95
N VAL A 518 -26.19 -16.75 3.66
CA VAL A 518 -26.76 -15.41 3.93
C VAL A 518 -26.64 -14.46 2.73
N ASN A 519 -25.84 -14.78 1.71
CA ASN A 519 -25.59 -13.92 0.54
C ASN A 519 -26.55 -14.15 -0.65
N LYS A 520 -27.72 -14.74 -0.45
CA LYS A 520 -28.78 -14.82 -1.46
C LYS A 520 -29.80 -13.71 -1.35
N SER A 521 -29.40 -12.51 -0.99
CA SER A 521 -30.23 -11.34 -1.20
C SER A 521 -29.98 -10.83 -2.61
N GLY A 522 -30.99 -10.85 -3.44
CA GLY A 522 -30.96 -10.22 -4.76
C GLY A 522 -30.68 -8.71 -4.67
N PRO A 523 -30.61 -8.01 -5.80
CA PRO A 523 -30.23 -6.60 -5.82
C PRO A 523 -31.20 -5.77 -4.97
N ALA A 524 -30.67 -5.09 -3.96
CA ALA A 524 -31.42 -4.15 -3.14
C ALA A 524 -31.54 -2.83 -3.90
N GLN A 525 -32.68 -2.18 -3.81
CA GLN A 525 -32.81 -0.78 -4.22
C GLN A 525 -32.19 0.10 -3.16
N LEU A 526 -31.21 0.86 -3.55
CA LEU A 526 -30.41 1.68 -2.65
C LEU A 526 -30.49 3.13 -3.10
N PHE A 527 -30.36 4.03 -2.13
CA PHE A 527 -30.45 5.45 -2.36
C PHE A 527 -29.10 6.11 -2.15
N VAL A 528 -28.68 6.91 -3.11
CA VAL A 528 -27.46 7.70 -3.02
C VAL A 528 -27.79 9.13 -2.63
N ARG A 529 -26.89 9.76 -1.92
CA ARG A 529 -26.99 11.19 -1.66
C ARG A 529 -26.83 11.94 -2.97
N ALA A 530 -27.76 12.86 -3.21
CA ALA A 530 -27.55 13.92 -4.17
C ALA A 530 -26.65 14.97 -3.53
N ASN A 531 -25.78 15.56 -4.32
CA ASN A 531 -25.08 16.78 -3.98
C ASN A 531 -24.27 16.81 -2.69
N VAL A 532 -23.11 16.25 -2.71
CA VAL A 532 -22.11 16.57 -1.70
C VAL A 532 -21.18 17.66 -2.24
N THR A 533 -21.63 18.88 -2.24
CA THR A 533 -20.71 19.99 -2.11
C THR A 533 -20.25 20.05 -0.64
N ASN A 534 -19.09 20.63 -0.35
CA ASN A 534 -18.56 20.84 1.00
C ASN A 534 -19.50 21.63 1.94
N ASP A 535 -20.73 21.85 1.53
CA ASP A 535 -21.75 22.55 2.26
C ASP A 535 -22.45 21.54 3.16
N LYS A 536 -22.07 21.51 4.40
CA LYS A 536 -22.66 20.63 5.43
C LYS A 536 -24.18 20.79 5.53
N ASP A 537 -24.70 21.93 5.10
CA ASP A 537 -26.09 22.33 5.30
C ASP A 537 -26.99 22.02 4.10
N ARG A 538 -26.43 21.62 2.96
CA ARG A 538 -27.22 21.46 1.73
C ARG A 538 -28.17 20.27 1.75
N TRP A 539 -27.85 19.26 2.53
CA TRP A 539 -28.76 18.14 2.76
C TRP A 539 -29.92 18.53 3.70
N ASP A 540 -29.66 19.46 4.62
CA ASP A 540 -30.68 20.01 5.50
C ASP A 540 -31.61 21.01 4.78
N THR A 541 -31.22 21.49 3.59
CA THR A 541 -32.03 22.37 2.75
C THR A 541 -33.02 21.66 1.80
N VAL A 542 -32.98 20.32 1.75
CA VAL A 542 -34.04 19.57 1.06
C VAL A 542 -35.36 19.88 1.77
N PRO A 543 -36.40 20.34 1.04
CA PRO A 543 -37.64 20.70 1.68
C PRO A 543 -38.15 19.59 2.58
N GLY A 544 -38.50 19.96 3.81
CA GLY A 544 -38.93 18.98 4.83
C GLY A 544 -40.17 18.18 4.39
N GLU A 545 -40.94 18.71 3.43
CA GLU A 545 -42.04 18.01 2.79
C GLU A 545 -41.56 16.89 1.89
N LEU A 546 -40.52 17.12 1.10
CA LEU A 546 -39.93 16.12 0.22
C LEU A 546 -39.26 15.01 1.06
N LEU A 547 -38.58 15.37 2.12
CA LEU A 547 -38.00 14.40 3.06
C LEU A 547 -39.09 13.61 3.78
N ARG A 548 -40.22 14.24 4.13
CA ARG A 548 -41.34 13.54 4.75
C ARG A 548 -42.02 12.59 3.78
N GLU A 549 -42.24 13.02 2.56
CA GLU A 549 -42.81 12.19 1.50
C GLU A 549 -41.86 11.01 1.17
N TYR A 550 -40.57 11.29 1.03
CA TYR A 550 -39.56 10.28 0.85
C TYR A 550 -39.55 9.28 2.00
N ASN A 551 -39.50 9.77 3.22
CA ASN A 551 -39.52 8.94 4.42
C ASN A 551 -40.77 8.07 4.51
N ALA A 552 -41.92 8.62 4.14
CA ALA A 552 -43.19 7.88 4.18
C ALA A 552 -43.28 6.80 3.11
N LYS A 553 -42.75 7.06 1.91
CA LYS A 553 -42.86 6.14 0.77
C LYS A 553 -41.72 5.11 0.70
N TYR A 554 -40.54 5.46 1.17
CA TYR A 554 -39.32 4.73 0.81
C TYR A 554 -38.42 4.33 2.00
N VAL A 555 -38.87 4.66 3.18
CA VAL A 555 -38.12 4.47 4.43
C VAL A 555 -37.50 3.08 4.60
N TYR A 556 -38.13 2.07 4.06
CA TYR A 556 -37.77 0.67 4.27
C TYR A 556 -37.65 -0.13 2.98
N LEU A 557 -37.39 0.53 1.88
CA LEU A 557 -37.03 -0.15 0.64
C LEU A 557 -35.58 -0.66 0.71
N GLN A 558 -35.30 -1.43 1.72
CA GLN A 558 -34.01 -2.08 1.85
C GLN A 558 -33.95 -3.46 1.20
N LYS A 559 -35.04 -3.94 0.67
CA LYS A 559 -35.04 -5.23 0.01
C LYS A 559 -35.10 -5.09 -1.50
N PRO A 560 -34.45 -6.02 -2.17
CA PRO A 560 -34.50 -6.04 -3.61
C PRO A 560 -35.94 -6.10 -4.08
N MET A 561 -36.32 -5.16 -4.85
CA MET A 561 -37.47 -5.29 -5.67
C MET A 561 -37.12 -6.13 -6.88
N THR A 562 -36.66 -7.32 -6.63
CA THR A 562 -36.56 -8.27 -7.71
C THR A 562 -37.93 -8.54 -8.17
N ARG A 563 -38.09 -8.33 -9.41
CA ARG A 563 -39.25 -8.65 -10.08
C ARG A 563 -39.62 -10.02 -10.17
N VAL A 564 -39.20 -10.82 -9.41
CA VAL A 564 -39.63 -12.16 -9.36
C VAL A 564 -40.97 -12.17 -8.76
N GLN A 565 -41.80 -12.72 -9.38
CA GLN A 565 -43.08 -13.03 -8.89
C GLN A 565 -42.96 -14.16 -7.92
N SER A 566 -42.31 -13.99 -6.86
CA SER A 566 -42.25 -14.92 -5.74
C SER A 566 -43.24 -14.48 -4.67
N GLU A 567 -43.62 -15.38 -3.80
CA GLU A 567 -44.42 -15.06 -2.61
C GLU A 567 -43.77 -13.96 -1.75
N GLU A 568 -42.50 -13.72 -1.88
CA GLU A 568 -41.78 -12.65 -1.20
C GLU A 568 -42.14 -11.27 -1.73
N ASP A 569 -42.43 -11.11 -3.00
CA ASP A 569 -42.79 -9.83 -3.58
C ASP A 569 -44.12 -9.31 -3.05
N VAL A 570 -44.99 -10.20 -2.64
CA VAL A 570 -46.29 -9.84 -2.03
C VAL A 570 -46.08 -9.14 -0.69
N ARG A 571 -44.96 -9.35 -0.02
CA ARG A 571 -44.65 -8.73 1.26
C ARG A 571 -44.32 -7.24 1.16
N TYR A 572 -44.05 -6.76 -0.05
CA TYR A 572 -43.66 -5.38 -0.33
C TYR A 572 -44.76 -4.56 -1.01
N GLN A 573 -46.00 -4.96 -0.87
CA GLN A 573 -47.09 -4.14 -1.34
C GLN A 573 -47.15 -2.80 -0.59
N PRO A 574 -47.63 -1.74 -1.26
CA PRO A 574 -47.78 -0.44 -0.62
C PRO A 574 -48.61 -0.54 0.64
N CYS A 575 -48.16 0.07 1.71
CA CYS A 575 -48.97 0.16 2.92
C CYS A 575 -50.15 1.09 2.70
N SER A 576 -51.33 0.62 3.00
CA SER A 576 -52.57 1.40 2.86
C SER A 576 -52.61 2.63 3.75
N GLY A 577 -51.82 2.67 4.84
CA GLY A 577 -51.82 3.81 5.75
C GLY A 577 -50.85 4.92 5.37
N CYS A 578 -49.72 4.61 4.70
CA CYS A 578 -48.69 5.60 4.37
C CYS A 578 -48.22 5.55 2.92
N GLY A 579 -48.71 4.63 2.11
CA GLY A 579 -48.31 4.48 0.70
C GLY A 579 -46.95 3.84 0.48
N ALA A 580 -46.17 3.60 1.52
CA ALA A 580 -44.85 3.01 1.39
C ALA A 580 -44.91 1.53 1.01
N LYS A 581 -43.98 1.08 0.19
CA LYS A 581 -43.79 -0.35 -0.12
C LYS A 581 -42.94 -0.98 0.97
N TRP A 582 -43.53 -1.80 1.81
CA TRP A 582 -42.84 -2.45 2.91
C TRP A 582 -43.51 -3.75 3.37
N LYS A 583 -42.96 -4.38 4.40
CA LYS A 583 -43.52 -5.65 4.88
C LYS A 583 -44.96 -5.50 5.38
N LYS A 584 -45.74 -6.53 5.11
CA LYS A 584 -47.09 -6.69 5.52
C LYS A 584 -47.24 -6.50 7.01
N ASN A 585 -47.40 -5.74 7.73
CA ASN A 585 -47.55 -5.49 9.18
C ASN A 585 -46.84 -4.24 9.70
N CYS A 586 -46.28 -3.45 8.84
CA CYS A 586 -45.51 -2.30 9.26
C CYS A 586 -46.32 -1.24 10.02
N CYS A 587 -47.56 -0.99 9.65
CA CYS A 587 -48.40 0.03 10.30
C CYS A 587 -49.07 -0.43 11.57
N THR A 588 -49.18 -1.75 11.78
CA THR A 588 -49.97 -2.27 12.89
C THR A 588 -49.20 -2.30 14.21
N THR A 589 -47.89 -2.24 14.19
CA THR A 589 -47.05 -2.36 15.40
C THR A 589 -46.41 -1.07 15.87
N GLY A 590 -46.56 0.04 15.11
CA GLY A 590 -45.86 1.30 15.42
C GLY A 590 -44.32 1.18 15.49
N SER A 591 -43.78 0.00 15.31
CA SER A 591 -42.34 -0.27 15.29
C SER A 591 -41.96 -0.81 13.92
N VAL A 592 -41.11 -0.11 13.29
CA VAL A 592 -40.48 -0.56 12.08
C VAL A 592 -39.29 -1.39 12.45
N THR A 593 -39.45 -2.67 12.40
CA THR A 593 -38.32 -3.60 12.40
C THR A 593 -37.93 -3.85 10.96
N GLY A 594 -36.81 -3.24 10.57
CA GLY A 594 -36.17 -3.40 9.26
C GLY A 594 -35.70 -4.82 9.00
#